data_3e2cb070800f6b701b613747a8f64574
#
_entry.id   3e2cb070800f6b701b613747a8f64574
#
_cell.length_a   1.000
_cell.length_b   1.000
_cell.length_c   1.000
_cell.angle_alpha   90.00
_cell.angle_beta   90.00
_cell.angle_gamma   90.00
#
_symmetry.space_group_name_H-M   'P 1'
#
loop_
_entity.id
_entity.type
_entity.pdbx_description
1 polymer ?
#
loop_
_entity_poly.entity_id
_entity_poly.type
_entity_poly.pdbx_seq_one_letter_code
_entity_poly.pdbx_strand_id
1 'polypeptide(L)'
;MIQGCLALNASFEPLTMVPMRRALRLVLDGKAEIVEADADRIVRSERLAIPRPAVIRLTRFIHVPRRFRRQVTNTFLFARDHYRCQYCGRGIPELKPRESLTRDHLVPLSRGGTNDWTNVVTACSPCNTRKGNHMAEEIGMHPLTAPVEPHFVHLSWAVRRLTPTQAHYIKLFYGPAVLHQLELLEQRGHRHRAAPVVPVH
;
A
#
# COMPACT_ATOMS: atom_id res chain seq x y z
N MET A 1 -10.97 13.38 -6.42
CA MET A 1 -9.65 13.03 -5.84
C MET A 1 -8.60 13.22 -6.91
N ILE A 2 -7.52 13.94 -6.63
CA ILE A 2 -6.46 14.24 -7.61
C ILE A 2 -5.63 12.96 -7.78
N GLN A 3 -5.78 12.28 -8.91
CA GLN A 3 -4.91 11.17 -9.29
C GLN A 3 -3.49 11.69 -9.49
N GLY A 4 -2.51 11.09 -8.79
CA GLY A 4 -1.09 11.38 -8.97
C GLY A 4 -0.56 10.79 -10.29
N CYS A 5 0.68 11.12 -10.61
CA CYS A 5 1.44 10.55 -11.72
C CYS A 5 2.42 9.51 -11.20
N LEU A 6 2.55 8.35 -11.88
CA LEU A 6 3.56 7.35 -11.55
C LEU A 6 4.92 7.81 -12.05
N ALA A 7 5.90 7.87 -11.15
CA ALA A 7 7.28 8.15 -11.51
C ALA A 7 8.08 6.84 -11.58
N LEU A 8 8.72 6.60 -12.73
CA LEU A 8 9.65 5.51 -12.97
C LEU A 8 11.09 6.01 -12.87
N ASN A 9 11.99 5.15 -12.47
CA ASN A 9 13.43 5.37 -12.60
C ASN A 9 13.86 5.33 -14.08
N ALA A 10 15.06 5.75 -14.39
CA ALA A 10 15.64 5.59 -15.73
C ALA A 10 15.65 4.11 -16.21
N SER A 11 15.70 3.16 -15.29
CA SER A 11 15.58 1.71 -15.54
C SER A 11 14.14 1.20 -15.68
N PHE A 12 13.13 2.07 -15.76
CA PHE A 12 11.71 1.74 -15.71
C PHE A 12 11.22 1.15 -14.37
N GLU A 13 12.06 1.11 -13.35
CA GLU A 13 11.64 0.71 -12.01
C GLU A 13 10.61 1.69 -11.45
N PRO A 14 9.39 1.25 -11.05
CA PRO A 14 8.42 2.10 -10.40
C PRO A 14 8.93 2.62 -9.05
N LEU A 15 9.05 3.94 -8.92
CA LEU A 15 9.59 4.58 -7.72
C LEU A 15 8.51 5.01 -6.74
N THR A 16 7.60 5.87 -7.21
CA THR A 16 6.55 6.45 -6.35
C THR A 16 5.49 7.17 -7.18
N MET A 17 4.34 7.40 -6.54
CA MET A 17 3.34 8.36 -7.05
C MET A 17 3.75 9.77 -6.64
N VAL A 18 3.82 10.67 -7.60
CA VAL A 18 4.08 12.09 -7.38
C VAL A 18 2.84 12.92 -7.65
N PRO A 19 2.63 14.04 -6.94
CA PRO A 19 1.57 14.99 -7.27
C PRO A 19 1.74 15.52 -8.69
N MET A 20 0.64 15.79 -9.40
CA MET A 20 0.66 16.26 -10.80
C MET A 20 1.56 17.48 -11.01
N ARG A 21 1.50 18.46 -10.11
CA ARG A 21 2.38 19.63 -10.16
C ARG A 21 3.87 19.28 -10.20
N ARG A 22 4.28 18.28 -9.40
CA ARG A 22 5.67 17.82 -9.36
C ARG A 22 6.04 17.07 -10.62
N ALA A 23 5.14 16.23 -11.15
CA ALA A 23 5.36 15.53 -12.41
C ALA A 23 5.60 16.50 -13.56
N LEU A 24 4.71 17.48 -13.73
CA LEU A 24 4.83 18.52 -14.76
C LEU A 24 6.14 19.32 -14.63
N ARG A 25 6.51 19.69 -13.39
CA ARG A 25 7.77 20.40 -13.16
C ARG A 25 8.98 19.58 -13.58
N LEU A 26 9.00 18.27 -13.25
CA LEU A 26 10.09 17.38 -13.65
C LEU A 26 10.20 17.28 -15.18
N VAL A 27 9.08 17.22 -15.88
CA VAL A 27 9.03 17.19 -17.36
C VAL A 27 9.52 18.51 -17.95
N LEU A 28 9.04 19.65 -17.45
CA LEU A 28 9.44 20.99 -17.92
C LEU A 28 10.91 21.28 -17.66
N ASP A 29 11.46 20.81 -16.53
CA ASP A 29 12.89 20.94 -16.20
C ASP A 29 13.77 19.95 -17.00
N GLY A 30 13.24 19.12 -17.90
CA GLY A 30 13.99 18.09 -18.64
C GLY A 30 14.52 16.94 -17.75
N LYS A 31 14.02 16.82 -16.51
CA LYS A 31 14.42 15.79 -15.55
C LYS A 31 13.60 14.51 -15.66
N ALA A 32 12.50 14.54 -16.39
CA ALA A 32 11.66 13.40 -16.71
C ALA A 32 11.04 13.56 -18.11
N GLU A 33 10.69 12.44 -18.72
CA GLU A 33 9.91 12.37 -19.95
C GLU A 33 8.54 11.75 -19.68
N ILE A 34 7.54 12.07 -20.47
CA ILE A 34 6.22 11.46 -20.39
C ILE A 34 6.29 10.13 -21.13
N VAL A 35 6.06 9.02 -20.41
CA VAL A 35 5.97 7.68 -21.00
C VAL A 35 4.53 7.40 -21.43
N GLU A 36 3.57 7.77 -20.56
CA GLU A 36 2.15 7.62 -20.83
C GLU A 36 1.38 8.87 -20.36
N ALA A 37 0.44 9.29 -21.16
CA ALA A 37 -0.46 10.40 -20.86
C ALA A 37 -1.91 9.90 -20.67
N ASP A 38 -2.69 10.61 -19.88
CA ASP A 38 -4.15 10.43 -19.86
C ASP A 38 -4.72 10.87 -21.21
N ALA A 39 -5.38 9.96 -21.94
CA ALA A 39 -5.71 10.11 -23.36
C ALA A 39 -6.45 11.42 -23.75
N ASP A 40 -7.29 11.97 -22.84
CA ASP A 40 -8.16 13.10 -23.15
C ASP A 40 -7.91 14.34 -22.28
N ARG A 41 -6.78 14.38 -21.55
CA ARG A 41 -6.51 15.47 -20.61
C ARG A 41 -5.25 16.23 -20.96
N ILE A 42 -5.43 17.51 -21.25
CA ILE A 42 -4.34 18.46 -21.53
C ILE A 42 -4.24 19.44 -20.36
N VAL A 43 -3.05 19.61 -19.82
CA VAL A 43 -2.74 20.67 -18.88
C VAL A 43 -2.28 21.88 -19.69
N ARG A 44 -2.97 23.00 -19.55
CA ARG A 44 -2.71 24.23 -20.30
C ARG A 44 -2.22 25.36 -19.40
N SER A 45 -1.33 26.15 -19.92
CA SER A 45 -0.98 27.47 -19.41
C SER A 45 -1.11 28.47 -20.57
N GLU A 46 -0.87 29.76 -20.33
CA GLU A 46 -0.93 30.81 -21.38
C GLU A 46 -0.06 30.51 -22.61
N ARG A 47 1.06 29.80 -22.42
CA ARG A 47 2.08 29.58 -23.46
C ARG A 47 2.35 28.12 -23.78
N LEU A 48 1.74 27.19 -23.05
CA LEU A 48 2.10 25.78 -23.13
C LEU A 48 0.90 24.87 -22.96
N ALA A 49 0.81 23.85 -23.80
CA ALA A 49 -0.15 22.75 -23.66
C ALA A 49 0.60 21.42 -23.61
N ILE A 50 0.46 20.70 -22.52
CA ILE A 50 1.15 19.43 -22.29
C ILE A 50 0.10 18.35 -22.02
N PRO A 51 0.17 17.17 -22.66
CA PRO A 51 -0.64 16.02 -22.27
C PRO A 51 -0.48 15.72 -20.76
N ARG A 52 -1.57 15.49 -20.07
CA ARG A 52 -1.52 15.21 -18.64
C ARG A 52 -0.77 13.89 -18.41
N PRO A 53 0.39 13.87 -17.73
CA PRO A 53 1.15 12.66 -17.57
C PRO A 53 0.47 11.70 -16.60
N ALA A 54 0.24 10.45 -17.02
CA ALA A 54 -0.15 9.34 -16.17
C ALA A 54 1.09 8.62 -15.61
N VAL A 55 2.13 8.51 -16.45
CA VAL A 55 3.42 7.89 -16.10
C VAL A 55 4.55 8.75 -16.65
N ILE A 56 5.55 9.04 -15.83
CA ILE A 56 6.80 9.72 -16.22
C ILE A 56 8.00 8.83 -15.89
N ARG A 57 9.05 8.93 -16.68
CA ARG A 57 10.35 8.29 -16.45
C ARG A 57 11.41 9.34 -16.18
N LEU A 58 12.20 9.17 -15.14
CA LEU A 58 13.34 10.04 -14.87
C LEU A 58 14.42 9.86 -15.92
N THR A 59 15.05 10.96 -16.36
CA THR A 59 16.15 10.95 -17.33
C THR A 59 17.47 10.45 -16.72
N ARG A 60 17.58 10.52 -15.38
CA ARG A 60 18.76 10.03 -14.64
C ARG A 60 18.34 8.93 -13.67
N PHE A 61 19.21 7.92 -13.55
CA PHE A 61 19.01 6.87 -12.55
C PHE A 61 19.16 7.42 -11.14
N ILE A 62 18.18 7.12 -10.28
CA ILE A 62 18.23 7.46 -8.86
C ILE A 62 18.40 6.16 -8.08
N HIS A 63 19.46 6.09 -7.28
CA HIS A 63 19.62 5.01 -6.32
C HIS A 63 18.69 5.24 -5.14
N VAL A 64 17.66 4.40 -5.01
CA VAL A 64 16.78 4.40 -3.83
C VAL A 64 17.42 3.49 -2.78
N PRO A 65 17.85 4.02 -1.63
CA PRO A 65 18.43 3.19 -0.59
C PRO A 65 17.41 2.13 -0.14
N ARG A 66 17.79 0.86 -0.19
CA ARG A 66 16.95 -0.27 0.24
C ARG A 66 16.59 -0.22 1.72
N ARG A 67 17.29 0.59 2.51
CA ARG A 67 17.10 0.74 3.95
C ARG A 67 16.27 1.97 4.31
N PHE A 68 15.08 2.11 3.76
CA PHE A 68 14.11 2.97 4.40
C PHE A 68 13.41 2.12 5.48
N ARG A 69 14.00 2.08 6.68
CA ARG A 69 13.32 1.57 7.89
C ARG A 69 12.13 2.48 8.19
N ARG A 70 11.03 2.26 7.52
CA ARG A 70 9.78 2.91 7.90
C ARG A 70 9.29 2.26 9.18
N GLN A 71 8.92 3.10 10.12
CA GLN A 71 8.20 2.64 11.30
C GLN A 71 6.99 1.82 10.87
N VAL A 72 6.73 0.72 11.55
CA VAL A 72 5.56 -0.10 11.31
C VAL A 72 4.31 0.70 11.66
N THR A 73 3.54 1.09 10.65
CA THR A 73 2.21 1.68 10.86
C THR A 73 1.15 0.60 10.66
N ASN A 74 -0.02 0.77 11.29
CA ASN A 74 -1.11 -0.20 11.12
C ASN A 74 -1.54 -0.33 9.65
N THR A 75 -1.55 0.77 8.89
CA THR A 75 -1.88 0.76 7.46
C THR A 75 -0.97 -0.17 6.67
N PHE A 76 0.33 -0.08 6.87
CA PHE A 76 1.30 -0.91 6.16
C PHE A 76 1.35 -2.34 6.70
N LEU A 77 1.17 -2.52 8.02
CA LEU A 77 1.10 -3.83 8.65
C LEU A 77 -0.10 -4.63 8.09
N PHE A 78 -1.28 -4.01 8.10
CA PHE A 78 -2.49 -4.68 7.58
C PHE A 78 -2.37 -4.95 6.08
N ALA A 79 -1.74 -4.07 5.31
CA ALA A 79 -1.47 -4.30 3.89
C ALA A 79 -0.50 -5.48 3.68
N ARG A 80 0.60 -5.58 4.46
CA ARG A 80 1.51 -6.73 4.42
C ARG A 80 0.79 -8.04 4.65
N ASP A 81 -0.10 -8.06 5.64
CA ASP A 81 -0.83 -9.26 6.06
C ASP A 81 -2.17 -9.44 5.32
N HIS A 82 -2.33 -8.77 4.18
CA HIS A 82 -3.52 -8.87 3.31
C HIS A 82 -4.84 -8.55 4.03
N TYR A 83 -4.80 -7.68 5.04
CA TYR A 83 -5.96 -7.34 5.87
C TYR A 83 -6.62 -8.57 6.51
N ARG A 84 -5.80 -9.58 6.88
CA ARG A 84 -6.24 -10.80 7.54
C ARG A 84 -5.53 -11.01 8.87
N CYS A 85 -6.28 -11.53 9.84
CA CYS A 85 -5.71 -11.98 11.10
C CYS A 85 -4.71 -13.12 10.86
N GLN A 86 -3.48 -12.97 11.31
CA GLN A 86 -2.43 -13.98 11.12
C GLN A 86 -2.58 -15.19 12.03
N TYR A 87 -3.53 -15.18 12.97
CA TYR A 87 -3.81 -16.34 13.82
C TYR A 87 -5.01 -17.16 13.34
N CYS A 88 -6.11 -16.54 12.97
CA CYS A 88 -7.33 -17.26 12.57
C CYS A 88 -7.70 -17.11 11.09
N GLY A 89 -6.97 -16.32 10.32
CA GLY A 89 -7.19 -16.10 8.88
C GLY A 89 -8.36 -15.20 8.52
N ARG A 90 -9.22 -14.79 9.48
CA ARG A 90 -10.39 -13.93 9.21
C ARG A 90 -9.96 -12.56 8.68
N GLY A 91 -10.54 -12.17 7.56
CA GLY A 91 -10.42 -10.82 7.01
C GLY A 91 -11.52 -9.90 7.51
N ILE A 92 -11.43 -8.60 7.17
CA ILE A 92 -12.40 -7.56 7.60
C ILE A 92 -13.87 -7.96 7.35
N PRO A 93 -14.27 -8.57 6.20
CA PRO A 93 -15.67 -8.94 5.98
C PRO A 93 -16.19 -10.06 6.89
N GLU A 94 -15.28 -10.82 7.49
CA GLU A 94 -15.57 -11.98 8.34
C GLU A 94 -15.58 -11.62 9.84
N LEU A 95 -15.21 -10.35 10.15
CA LEU A 95 -15.25 -9.86 11.52
C LEU A 95 -16.67 -9.50 11.94
N LYS A 96 -17.01 -9.80 13.20
CA LYS A 96 -18.30 -9.43 13.79
C LYS A 96 -18.38 -7.92 14.05
N PRO A 97 -19.60 -7.36 14.23
CA PRO A 97 -19.75 -5.99 14.72
C PRO A 97 -18.92 -5.78 15.99
N ARG A 98 -18.17 -4.67 16.06
CA ARG A 98 -17.23 -4.31 17.14
C ARG A 98 -15.91 -5.09 17.15
N GLU A 99 -15.67 -6.06 16.26
CA GLU A 99 -14.35 -6.63 16.04
C GLU A 99 -13.58 -5.79 15.01
N SER A 100 -12.29 -5.65 15.19
CA SER A 100 -11.40 -4.93 14.27
C SER A 100 -10.07 -5.64 14.09
N LEU A 101 -9.34 -5.26 13.05
CA LEU A 101 -7.94 -5.63 12.94
C LEU A 101 -7.10 -4.71 13.81
N THR A 102 -6.15 -5.30 14.50
CA THR A 102 -5.23 -4.66 15.44
C THR A 102 -3.80 -5.11 15.15
N ARG A 103 -2.83 -4.36 15.67
CA ARG A 103 -1.44 -4.82 15.72
C ARG A 103 -1.26 -5.68 16.96
N ASP A 104 -0.63 -6.81 16.78
CA ASP A 104 -0.15 -7.65 17.88
C ASP A 104 1.36 -7.84 17.77
N HIS A 105 2.02 -8.00 18.93
CA HIS A 105 3.45 -8.26 19.03
C HIS A 105 3.68 -9.72 19.41
N LEU A 106 4.41 -10.49 18.60
CA LEU A 106 4.71 -11.91 18.89
C LEU A 106 5.38 -12.03 20.25
N VAL A 107 6.44 -11.26 20.48
CA VAL A 107 7.01 -11.01 21.80
C VAL A 107 6.38 -9.71 22.33
N PRO A 108 5.59 -9.76 23.42
CA PRO A 108 4.96 -8.57 23.96
C PRO A 108 5.97 -7.49 24.34
N LEU A 109 5.59 -6.21 24.19
CA LEU A 109 6.46 -5.07 24.53
C LEU A 109 6.90 -5.12 26.01
N SER A 110 6.01 -5.53 26.91
CA SER A 110 6.31 -5.69 28.34
C SER A 110 7.30 -6.83 28.65
N ARG A 111 7.56 -7.70 27.67
CA ARG A 111 8.50 -8.82 27.76
C ARG A 111 9.75 -8.59 26.88
N GLY A 112 10.04 -7.35 26.53
CA GLY A 112 11.21 -6.96 25.74
C GLY A 112 11.01 -7.04 24.22
N GLY A 113 9.79 -7.22 23.75
CA GLY A 113 9.48 -7.17 22.32
C GLY A 113 9.70 -5.78 21.72
N THR A 114 9.89 -5.74 20.41
CA THR A 114 10.13 -4.52 19.65
C THR A 114 9.00 -4.26 18.67
N ASN A 115 8.90 -3.01 18.17
CA ASN A 115 7.92 -2.65 17.16
C ASN A 115 8.50 -2.80 15.74
N ASP A 116 9.15 -3.92 15.48
CA ASP A 116 9.80 -4.24 14.21
C ASP A 116 8.93 -5.16 13.34
N TRP A 117 9.18 -5.14 12.06
CA TRP A 117 8.45 -5.93 11.06
C TRP A 117 8.44 -7.43 11.35
N THR A 118 9.49 -7.93 11.98
CA THR A 118 9.67 -9.34 12.34
C THR A 118 8.97 -9.72 13.66
N ASN A 119 8.55 -8.72 14.45
CA ASN A 119 7.89 -8.96 15.73
C ASN A 119 6.41 -8.59 15.73
N VAL A 120 5.87 -7.98 14.68
CA VAL A 120 4.47 -7.56 14.64
C VAL A 120 3.68 -8.29 13.56
N VAL A 121 2.43 -8.60 13.87
CA VAL A 121 1.46 -9.22 12.95
C VAL A 121 0.10 -8.56 13.05
N THR A 122 -0.70 -8.69 11.99
CA THR A 122 -2.10 -8.31 12.03
C THR A 122 -2.90 -9.37 12.79
N ALA A 123 -3.63 -8.96 13.81
CA ALA A 123 -4.54 -9.83 14.57
C ALA A 123 -5.94 -9.22 14.62
N CYS A 124 -6.99 -10.04 14.62
CA CYS A 124 -8.31 -9.55 14.99
C CYS A 124 -8.37 -9.31 16.50
N SER A 125 -9.20 -8.37 16.94
CA SER A 125 -9.33 -8.03 18.37
C SER A 125 -9.57 -9.25 19.28
N PRO A 126 -10.38 -10.27 18.92
CA PRO A 126 -10.51 -11.47 19.76
C PRO A 126 -9.22 -12.28 19.90
N CYS A 127 -8.48 -12.48 18.80
CA CYS A 127 -7.21 -13.21 18.87
C CYS A 127 -6.16 -12.43 19.66
N ASN A 128 -6.09 -11.11 19.45
CA ASN A 128 -5.15 -10.26 20.19
C ASN A 128 -5.47 -10.24 21.70
N THR A 129 -6.75 -10.14 22.07
CA THR A 129 -7.19 -10.21 23.47
C THR A 129 -6.89 -11.58 24.08
N ARG A 130 -7.16 -12.69 23.33
CA ARG A 130 -6.84 -14.04 23.78
C ARG A 130 -5.33 -14.22 24.03
N LYS A 131 -4.50 -13.67 23.15
CA LYS A 131 -3.06 -13.73 23.31
C LYS A 131 -2.58 -12.90 24.51
N GLY A 132 -3.10 -11.70 24.67
CA GLY A 132 -2.73 -10.83 25.77
C GLY A 132 -1.22 -10.65 25.88
N ASN A 133 -0.68 -10.83 27.07
CA ASN A 133 0.74 -10.67 27.39
C ASN A 133 1.56 -11.97 27.32
N HIS A 134 1.00 -13.01 26.69
CA HIS A 134 1.73 -14.28 26.47
C HIS A 134 2.52 -14.22 25.15
N MET A 135 3.61 -14.98 25.09
CA MET A 135 4.19 -15.35 23.80
C MET A 135 3.16 -16.15 23.01
N ALA A 136 3.09 -15.97 21.70
CA ALA A 136 2.13 -16.70 20.87
C ALA A 136 2.29 -18.23 21.03
N GLU A 137 3.52 -18.70 21.11
CA GLU A 137 3.89 -20.11 21.27
C GLU A 137 3.44 -20.69 22.62
N GLU A 138 3.50 -19.90 23.71
CA GLU A 138 3.10 -20.35 25.07
C GLU A 138 1.63 -20.79 25.14
N ILE A 139 0.80 -20.24 24.26
CA ILE A 139 -0.64 -20.52 24.22
C ILE A 139 -1.07 -21.25 22.95
N GLY A 140 -0.12 -21.85 22.23
CA GLY A 140 -0.37 -22.61 21.01
C GLY A 140 -0.91 -21.76 19.84
N MET A 141 -0.63 -20.47 19.83
CA MET A 141 -0.96 -19.59 18.72
C MET A 141 0.27 -19.39 17.84
N HIS A 142 0.12 -19.64 16.54
CA HIS A 142 1.20 -19.44 15.59
C HIS A 142 0.70 -18.54 14.45
N PRO A 143 1.50 -17.57 13.98
CA PRO A 143 1.12 -16.81 12.80
C PRO A 143 1.10 -17.73 11.57
N LEU A 144 0.10 -17.54 10.71
CA LEU A 144 -0.07 -18.29 9.44
C LEU A 144 1.13 -18.14 8.51
N THR A 145 1.79 -16.99 8.59
CA THR A 145 3.03 -16.71 7.85
C THR A 145 4.05 -16.07 8.78
N ALA A 146 5.31 -16.46 8.66
CA ALA A 146 6.39 -15.84 9.41
C ALA A 146 6.44 -14.33 9.04
N PRO A 147 6.44 -13.41 10.03
CA PRO A 147 6.51 -12.00 9.75
C PRO A 147 7.89 -11.62 9.24
N VAL A 148 7.93 -11.04 8.05
CA VAL A 148 9.14 -10.53 7.41
C VAL A 148 9.02 -9.06 7.12
N GLU A 149 10.15 -8.37 7.02
CA GLU A 149 10.16 -6.98 6.56
C GLU A 149 9.73 -6.95 5.08
N PRO A 150 8.64 -6.27 4.74
CA PRO A 150 8.16 -6.25 3.38
C PRO A 150 9.06 -5.37 2.51
N HIS A 151 9.14 -5.70 1.22
CA HIS A 151 9.82 -4.82 0.27
C HIS A 151 9.07 -3.49 0.20
N PHE A 152 9.78 -2.39 0.45
CA PHE A 152 9.20 -1.04 0.59
C PHE A 152 8.26 -0.66 -0.57
N VAL A 153 8.60 -1.05 -1.77
CA VAL A 153 7.81 -0.74 -2.97
C VAL A 153 6.44 -1.41 -2.92
N HIS A 154 6.35 -2.67 -2.48
CA HIS A 154 5.08 -3.39 -2.37
C HIS A 154 4.12 -2.68 -1.42
N LEU A 155 4.61 -2.18 -0.29
CA LEU A 155 3.78 -1.43 0.66
C LEU A 155 3.33 -0.08 0.13
N SER A 156 4.19 0.61 -0.60
CA SER A 156 3.85 1.92 -1.17
C SER A 156 2.70 1.84 -2.16
N TRP A 157 2.58 0.72 -2.88
CA TRP A 157 1.55 0.49 -3.88
C TRP A 157 0.27 -0.08 -3.28
N ALA A 158 0.38 -0.94 -2.26
CA ALA A 158 -0.77 -1.60 -1.61
C ALA A 158 -1.77 -0.62 -0.95
N VAL A 159 -1.37 0.61 -0.67
CA VAL A 159 -2.22 1.63 -0.04
C VAL A 159 -2.67 2.74 -0.99
N ARG A 160 -2.37 2.64 -2.29
CA ARG A 160 -2.69 3.70 -3.27
C ARG A 160 -3.67 3.20 -4.33
N ARG A 161 -4.56 4.11 -4.76
CA ARG A 161 -5.40 3.87 -5.94
C ARG A 161 -4.59 4.15 -7.19
N LEU A 162 -4.45 3.14 -8.03
CA LEU A 162 -3.75 3.20 -9.30
C LEU A 162 -4.75 3.24 -10.45
N THR A 163 -4.38 3.90 -11.55
CA THR A 163 -5.09 3.72 -12.81
C THR A 163 -4.68 2.38 -13.44
N PRO A 164 -5.48 1.81 -14.39
CA PRO A 164 -5.08 0.61 -15.12
C PRO A 164 -3.70 0.71 -15.76
N THR A 165 -3.39 1.86 -16.36
CA THR A 165 -2.08 2.16 -16.95
C THR A 165 -0.95 2.09 -15.91
N GLN A 166 -1.12 2.73 -14.75
CA GLN A 166 -0.13 2.71 -13.68
C GLN A 166 0.07 1.31 -13.11
N ALA A 167 -1.02 0.56 -12.92
CA ALA A 167 -0.99 -0.83 -12.48
C ALA A 167 -0.23 -1.72 -13.48
N HIS A 168 -0.40 -1.47 -14.79
CA HIS A 168 0.32 -2.19 -15.85
C HIS A 168 1.85 -2.07 -15.68
N TYR A 169 2.39 -0.86 -15.51
CA TYR A 169 3.83 -0.66 -15.31
C TYR A 169 4.36 -1.31 -14.03
N ILE A 170 3.58 -1.29 -12.96
CA ILE A 170 3.96 -1.98 -11.71
C ILE A 170 4.01 -3.49 -11.91
N LYS A 171 3.03 -4.05 -12.64
CA LYS A 171 2.97 -5.47 -12.99
C LYS A 171 4.15 -5.91 -13.86
N LEU A 172 4.49 -5.12 -14.87
CA LEU A 172 5.60 -5.43 -15.75
C LEU A 172 6.92 -5.55 -15.00
N PHE A 173 7.12 -4.73 -13.96
CA PHE A 173 8.39 -4.70 -13.24
C PHE A 173 8.44 -5.68 -12.05
N TYR A 174 7.38 -5.76 -11.26
CA TYR A 174 7.35 -6.57 -10.02
C TYR A 174 6.62 -7.90 -10.16
N GLY A 175 6.03 -8.17 -11.32
CA GLY A 175 5.26 -9.39 -11.56
C GLY A 175 3.80 -9.32 -11.08
N PRO A 176 3.00 -10.33 -11.43
CA PRO A 176 1.56 -10.33 -11.17
C PRO A 176 1.17 -10.44 -9.69
N ALA A 177 2.01 -11.04 -8.86
CA ALA A 177 1.72 -11.25 -7.44
C ALA A 177 1.49 -9.94 -6.67
N VAL A 178 2.16 -8.84 -7.07
CA VAL A 178 1.99 -7.52 -6.48
C VAL A 178 0.61 -6.93 -6.76
N LEU A 179 0.01 -7.22 -7.90
CA LEU A 179 -1.30 -6.70 -8.28
C LEU A 179 -2.47 -7.46 -7.67
N HIS A 180 -2.35 -8.74 -7.43
CA HIS A 180 -3.39 -9.49 -6.75
C HIS A 180 -3.71 -8.87 -5.38
N GLN A 181 -2.71 -8.31 -4.73
CA GLN A 181 -2.87 -7.53 -3.49
C GLN A 181 -3.63 -6.20 -3.72
N LEU A 182 -3.41 -5.55 -4.86
CA LEU A 182 -4.06 -4.29 -5.22
C LEU A 182 -5.53 -4.49 -5.63
N GLU A 183 -5.83 -5.53 -6.40
CA GLU A 183 -7.19 -5.88 -6.84
C GLU A 183 -8.10 -6.25 -5.67
N LEU A 184 -7.58 -6.97 -4.68
CA LEU A 184 -8.31 -7.28 -3.44
C LEU A 184 -8.65 -6.01 -2.65
N LEU A 185 -7.86 -4.95 -2.75
CA LEU A 185 -8.11 -3.67 -2.10
C LEU A 185 -9.13 -2.81 -2.86
N GLU A 186 -9.13 -2.84 -4.18
CA GLU A 186 -10.10 -2.13 -5.01
C GLU A 186 -11.52 -2.69 -4.86
N GLN A 187 -11.68 -4.01 -4.88
CA GLN A 187 -12.98 -4.67 -4.67
C GLN A 187 -13.60 -4.34 -3.29
N ARG A 188 -12.78 -4.04 -2.28
CA ARG A 188 -13.24 -3.66 -0.94
C ARG A 188 -13.61 -2.18 -0.82
N GLY A 189 -12.92 -1.29 -1.53
CA GLY A 189 -13.24 0.14 -1.56
C GLY A 189 -14.62 0.44 -2.15
N HIS A 190 -15.16 -0.43 -3.02
CA HIS A 190 -16.48 -0.29 -3.60
C HIS A 190 -17.60 -0.74 -2.65
N ARG A 191 -17.39 -1.73 -1.78
CA ARG A 191 -18.42 -2.23 -0.84
C ARG A 191 -18.69 -1.27 0.32
N HIS A 192 -17.74 -0.47 0.75
CA HIS A 192 -17.97 0.52 1.83
C HIS A 192 -18.73 1.78 1.38
N ARG A 193 -18.94 2.00 0.08
CA ARG A 193 -19.74 3.12 -0.46
C ARG A 193 -21.20 2.77 -0.73
N ALA A 194 -21.60 1.51 -0.61
CA ALA A 194 -22.94 1.03 -0.89
C ALA A 194 -23.76 0.73 0.36
N ALA A 195 -23.43 1.28 1.52
CA ALA A 195 -24.33 1.25 2.67
C ALA A 195 -25.44 2.30 2.44
N PRO A 196 -26.73 1.89 2.36
CA PRO A 196 -27.81 2.84 2.19
C PRO A 196 -27.91 3.74 3.44
N VAL A 197 -27.99 5.04 3.20
CA VAL A 197 -28.37 6.02 4.22
C VAL A 197 -29.81 5.68 4.60
N VAL A 198 -30.01 5.13 5.78
CA VAL A 198 -31.35 4.93 6.35
C VAL A 198 -31.87 6.32 6.73
N PRO A 199 -32.98 6.79 6.16
CA PRO A 199 -33.57 8.06 6.60
C PRO A 199 -34.10 7.89 8.02
N VAL A 200 -33.64 8.76 8.90
CA VAL A 200 -34.20 8.89 10.26
C VAL A 200 -35.54 9.64 10.10
N HIS A 201 -36.63 8.97 10.44
CA HIS A 201 -37.92 9.59 10.66
C HIS A 201 -38.04 10.07 12.10
#